data_13c55b0d6bddbb125f312f8c7b448ad0
#
_entry.id   13c55b0d6bddbb125f312f8c7b448ad0
#
_cell.length_a   1.000
_cell.length_b   1.000
_cell.length_c   1.000
_cell.angle_alpha   90.00
_cell.angle_beta   90.00
_cell.angle_gamma   90.00
#
_symmetry.space_group_name_H-M   'P 1'
#
loop_
_entity.id
_entity.type
_entity.pdbx_description
1 polymer ?
#
loop_
_entity_poly.entity_id
_entity_poly.type
_entity_poly.pdbx_seq_one_letter_code
_entity_poly.pdbx_strand_id
1 'polypeptide(L)'
;MRPAPHRDPATRGRGRTVLVAHPYPDLYGSDRQLVETIVALRTTGLDVRVALPQDGLLRPLLEETGARVAVLPFTVLRKALLSPSGLTRLAGGAAGELRRLHAVVGASGADLVLVNTVTMPWWPLAGRAGRVPVLVHVHEAEDTQALVLRAGLNAPLLAATRVVTNSYASRRALLAAQPLLAGRTQVVHNGVPAPPAPLAPLRRRAPGDPLRLALVGRLSPRKGTDVALEALARLRGLGYQATLAVAGSVFPGYEWYEAELRQRAARPDLAGAVTFLGYVHPTWPVLEEADVVMVPSRVEPFGNTAVEAMHAARPLVASRVQGLEEVVTDRATGLLVAPEDPVALAGALAELADRPAWAADLAANAAERAAERFSVAGYRATMVDVVTGLLGP
;
A
#
# COMPACT_ATOMS: atom_id res chain seq x y z
N MET A 1 34.22 0.91 25.55
CA MET A 1 33.14 -0.09 25.74
C MET A 1 32.24 0.41 26.87
N ARG A 2 31.03 0.88 26.61
CA ARG A 2 30.06 1.22 27.67
C ARG A 2 29.27 -0.04 28.02
N PRO A 3 29.05 -0.35 29.32
CA PRO A 3 28.31 -1.54 29.71
C PRO A 3 26.87 -1.48 29.21
N ALA A 4 26.35 -2.63 28.78
CA ALA A 4 24.95 -2.78 28.39
C ALA A 4 24.02 -2.41 29.58
N PRO A 5 22.84 -1.83 29.33
CA PRO A 5 21.91 -1.48 30.40
C PRO A 5 21.50 -2.76 31.15
N HIS A 6 21.68 -2.75 32.48
CA HIS A 6 21.18 -3.80 33.37
C HIS A 6 19.68 -3.96 33.18
N ARG A 7 19.25 -5.11 32.66
CA ARG A 7 17.83 -5.50 32.63
C ARG A 7 17.44 -5.92 34.06
N ASP A 8 16.36 -5.36 34.54
CA ASP A 8 15.75 -5.69 35.83
C ASP A 8 15.46 -7.21 35.89
N PRO A 9 15.85 -7.94 36.94
CA PRO A 9 15.55 -9.36 37.12
C PRO A 9 14.07 -9.73 37.05
N ALA A 10 13.16 -8.78 37.31
CA ALA A 10 11.70 -8.97 37.19
C ALA A 10 11.21 -9.20 35.76
N THR A 11 12.07 -9.01 34.74
CA THR A 11 11.72 -9.23 33.32
C THR A 11 12.08 -10.63 32.80
N ARG A 12 12.72 -11.47 33.63
CA ARG A 12 12.98 -12.87 33.26
C ARG A 12 11.68 -13.67 33.23
N GLY A 13 11.14 -13.91 32.01
CA GLY A 13 9.94 -14.71 31.79
C GLY A 13 8.85 -14.00 30.98
N ARG A 14 8.96 -12.70 30.66
CA ARG A 14 8.09 -12.02 29.70
C ARG A 14 8.61 -12.23 28.28
N GLY A 15 7.75 -12.71 27.39
CA GLY A 15 8.02 -12.66 25.94
C GLY A 15 8.32 -11.22 25.50
N ARG A 16 9.18 -11.05 24.47
CA ARG A 16 9.52 -9.73 23.93
C ARG A 16 8.29 -9.03 23.40
N THR A 17 8.19 -7.73 23.63
CA THR A 17 7.02 -6.91 23.26
C THR A 17 7.37 -5.98 22.10
N VAL A 18 6.55 -6.00 21.04
CA VAL A 18 6.59 -5.04 19.93
C VAL A 18 5.40 -4.09 20.06
N LEU A 19 5.68 -2.79 20.22
CA LEU A 19 4.67 -1.74 20.20
C LEU A 19 4.57 -1.19 18.77
N VAL A 20 3.39 -1.33 18.18
CA VAL A 20 3.10 -0.88 16.81
C VAL A 20 2.27 0.40 16.86
N ALA A 21 2.67 1.43 16.15
CA ALA A 21 1.87 2.63 15.93
C ALA A 21 1.35 2.64 14.48
N HIS A 22 0.04 2.88 14.29
CA HIS A 22 -0.60 2.91 12.98
C HIS A 22 -1.58 4.09 12.86
N PRO A 23 -1.61 4.83 11.70
CA PRO A 23 -2.29 6.12 11.61
C PRO A 23 -3.80 6.05 11.38
N TYR A 24 -4.29 4.96 10.77
CA TYR A 24 -5.68 4.87 10.32
C TYR A 24 -6.30 3.52 10.66
N PRO A 25 -7.56 3.47 11.11
CA PRO A 25 -8.25 2.22 11.39
C PRO A 25 -9.05 1.69 10.18
N ASP A 26 -8.61 1.99 8.96
CA ASP A 26 -9.28 1.62 7.71
C ASP A 26 -8.83 0.23 7.19
N LEU A 27 -9.24 -0.16 5.96
CA LEU A 27 -8.91 -1.45 5.35
C LEU A 27 -8.31 -1.29 3.96
N TYR A 28 -7.29 -0.43 3.84
CA TYR A 28 -6.57 -0.22 2.59
C TYR A 28 -5.25 -1.02 2.55
N GLY A 29 -4.45 -0.82 1.50
CA GLY A 29 -3.27 -1.62 1.25
C GLY A 29 -2.25 -1.65 2.40
N SER A 30 -1.94 -0.49 3.02
CA SER A 30 -1.03 -0.41 4.16
C SER A 30 -1.58 -1.05 5.43
N ASP A 31 -2.91 -0.99 5.60
CA ASP A 31 -3.60 -1.51 6.78
C ASP A 31 -3.62 -3.05 6.73
N ARG A 32 -3.92 -3.61 5.55
CA ARG A 32 -3.84 -5.05 5.31
C ARG A 32 -2.42 -5.57 5.44
N GLN A 33 -1.43 -4.81 4.94
CA GLN A 33 -0.03 -5.17 5.09
C GLN A 33 0.41 -5.18 6.56
N LEU A 34 -0.18 -4.30 7.40
CA LEU A 34 0.04 -4.34 8.84
C LEU A 34 -0.49 -5.62 9.47
N VAL A 35 -1.70 -6.08 9.08
CA VAL A 35 -2.25 -7.36 9.57
C VAL A 35 -1.28 -8.50 9.28
N GLU A 36 -0.73 -8.57 8.05
CA GLU A 36 0.26 -9.58 7.67
C GLU A 36 1.54 -9.50 8.52
N THR A 37 2.00 -8.28 8.81
CA THR A 37 3.14 -8.06 9.71
C THR A 37 2.85 -8.58 11.11
N ILE A 38 1.68 -8.26 11.68
CA ILE A 38 1.32 -8.66 13.03
C ILE A 38 1.17 -10.18 13.13
N VAL A 39 0.49 -10.81 12.15
CA VAL A 39 0.39 -12.28 12.08
C VAL A 39 1.80 -12.90 12.11
N ALA A 40 2.72 -12.40 11.27
CA ALA A 40 4.09 -12.88 11.23
C ALA A 40 4.79 -12.77 12.60
N LEU A 41 4.69 -11.63 13.27
CA LEU A 41 5.31 -11.41 14.57
C LEU A 41 4.68 -12.27 15.67
N ARG A 42 3.36 -12.44 15.65
CA ARG A 42 2.64 -13.29 16.61
C ARG A 42 3.00 -14.77 16.49
N THR A 43 3.23 -15.28 15.28
CA THR A 43 3.65 -16.68 15.05
C THR A 43 5.05 -16.97 15.65
N THR A 44 5.88 -15.96 15.85
CA THR A 44 7.18 -16.11 16.54
C THR A 44 7.11 -16.00 18.07
N GLY A 45 5.91 -15.86 18.64
CA GLY A 45 5.70 -15.77 20.09
C GLY A 45 5.88 -14.35 20.65
N LEU A 46 6.07 -13.33 19.82
CA LEU A 46 6.18 -11.93 20.26
C LEU A 46 4.83 -11.42 20.81
N ASP A 47 4.85 -10.67 21.91
CA ASP A 47 3.69 -9.91 22.38
C ASP A 47 3.55 -8.65 21.51
N VAL A 48 2.47 -8.55 20.75
CA VAL A 48 2.23 -7.40 19.85
C VAL A 48 1.13 -6.51 20.42
N ARG A 49 1.47 -5.23 20.62
CA ARG A 49 0.56 -4.19 21.09
C ARG A 49 0.43 -3.13 20.04
N VAL A 50 -0.81 -2.79 19.67
CA VAL A 50 -1.08 -1.81 18.60
C VAL A 50 -1.72 -0.56 19.18
N ALA A 51 -1.18 0.60 18.85
CA ALA A 51 -1.74 1.90 19.14
C ALA A 51 -2.42 2.47 17.88
N LEU A 52 -3.72 2.75 17.96
CA LEU A 52 -4.50 3.43 16.93
C LEU A 52 -4.96 4.81 17.45
N PRO A 53 -5.01 5.87 16.61
CA PRO A 53 -5.46 7.20 17.05
C PRO A 53 -6.97 7.26 17.30
N GLN A 54 -7.74 6.37 16.69
CA GLN A 54 -9.19 6.26 16.79
C GLN A 54 -9.63 4.81 16.53
N ASP A 55 -10.86 4.48 16.88
CA ASP A 55 -11.48 3.17 16.59
C ASP A 55 -11.93 3.07 15.14
N GLY A 56 -12.06 1.85 14.59
CA GLY A 56 -12.55 1.60 13.24
C GLY A 56 -12.42 0.15 12.77
N LEU A 57 -12.63 -0.06 11.47
CA LEU A 57 -12.78 -1.38 10.84
C LEU A 57 -11.54 -2.29 10.98
N LEU A 58 -10.36 -1.72 11.12
CA LEU A 58 -9.11 -2.47 11.24
C LEU A 58 -8.96 -3.13 12.62
N ARG A 59 -9.52 -2.54 13.68
CA ARG A 59 -9.34 -3.00 15.06
C ARG A 59 -9.73 -4.47 15.27
N PRO A 60 -10.94 -4.93 14.88
CA PRO A 60 -11.32 -6.33 15.05
C PRO A 60 -10.33 -7.30 14.39
N LEU A 61 -9.89 -6.99 13.16
CA LEU A 61 -8.93 -7.82 12.44
C LEU A 61 -7.56 -7.92 13.14
N LEU A 62 -7.12 -6.83 13.78
CA LEU A 62 -5.89 -6.84 14.57
C LEU A 62 -6.06 -7.69 15.84
N GLU A 63 -7.19 -7.57 16.52
CA GLU A 63 -7.51 -8.35 17.73
C GLU A 63 -7.63 -9.85 17.41
N GLU A 64 -8.21 -10.23 16.27
CA GLU A 64 -8.26 -11.60 15.75
C GLU A 64 -6.88 -12.24 15.57
N THR A 65 -5.85 -11.44 15.27
CA THR A 65 -4.45 -11.94 15.23
C THR A 65 -3.88 -12.27 16.62
N GLY A 66 -4.60 -11.95 17.69
CA GLY A 66 -4.14 -12.03 19.08
C GLY A 66 -3.31 -10.82 19.51
N ALA A 67 -3.25 -9.73 18.74
CA ALA A 67 -2.65 -8.47 19.18
C ALA A 67 -3.52 -7.74 20.19
N ARG A 68 -2.90 -6.99 21.11
CA ARG A 68 -3.63 -6.11 22.02
C ARG A 68 -3.73 -4.72 21.42
N VAL A 69 -4.95 -4.27 21.13
CA VAL A 69 -5.19 -2.96 20.51
C VAL A 69 -5.61 -1.93 21.55
N ALA A 70 -4.93 -0.79 21.56
CA ALA A 70 -5.28 0.38 22.38
C ALA A 70 -5.60 1.57 21.48
N VAL A 71 -6.73 2.22 21.73
CA VAL A 71 -7.08 3.48 21.10
C VAL A 71 -6.58 4.60 22.00
N LEU A 72 -5.66 5.41 21.46
CA LEU A 72 -5.13 6.59 22.13
C LEU A 72 -4.88 7.70 21.11
N PRO A 73 -5.37 8.92 21.33
CA PRO A 73 -5.18 9.99 20.38
C PRO A 73 -3.70 10.36 20.21
N PHE A 74 -3.22 10.46 18.98
CA PHE A 74 -1.90 11.01 18.64
C PHE A 74 -1.95 11.72 17.29
N THR A 75 -0.94 12.55 17.03
CA THR A 75 -0.87 13.33 15.79
C THR A 75 -0.55 12.44 14.60
N VAL A 76 -1.41 12.52 13.57
CA VAL A 76 -1.18 11.99 12.24
C VAL A 76 -1.10 13.17 11.27
N LEU A 77 0.01 13.31 10.56
CA LEU A 77 0.20 14.36 9.57
C LEU A 77 -0.79 14.20 8.42
N ARG A 78 -1.55 15.26 8.17
CA ARG A 78 -2.48 15.39 7.04
C ARG A 78 -2.14 16.66 6.28
N LYS A 79 -2.52 16.76 5.01
CA LYS A 79 -2.26 17.96 4.18
C LYS A 79 -2.70 19.27 4.86
N ALA A 80 -3.81 19.24 5.58
CA ALA A 80 -4.30 20.40 6.34
C ALA A 80 -3.33 20.90 7.42
N LEU A 81 -2.50 20.04 8.00
CA LEU A 81 -1.47 20.43 8.99
C LEU A 81 -0.21 21.03 8.38
N LEU A 82 -0.07 21.00 7.06
CA LEU A 82 1.05 21.61 6.35
C LEU A 82 0.83 23.10 6.04
N SER A 83 -0.30 23.68 6.45
CA SER A 83 -0.53 25.13 6.44
C SER A 83 0.32 25.82 7.52
N PRO A 84 0.64 27.12 7.37
CA PRO A 84 1.41 27.85 8.40
C PRO A 84 0.81 27.74 9.80
N SER A 85 -0.53 27.86 9.94
CA SER A 85 -1.25 27.71 11.20
C SER A 85 -1.25 26.25 11.71
N GLY A 86 -1.22 25.27 10.82
CA GLY A 86 -1.08 23.86 11.16
C GLY A 86 0.31 23.54 11.70
N LEU A 87 1.35 24.08 11.08
CA LEU A 87 2.75 23.91 11.51
C LEU A 87 3.01 24.55 12.88
N THR A 88 2.46 25.75 13.15
CA THR A 88 2.57 26.38 14.48
C THR A 88 1.88 25.57 15.56
N ARG A 89 0.69 25.02 15.26
CA ARG A 89 -0.03 24.11 16.18
C ARG A 89 0.76 22.83 16.44
N LEU A 90 1.32 22.25 15.38
CA LEU A 90 2.15 21.04 15.47
C LEU A 90 3.37 21.29 16.36
N ALA A 91 4.07 22.40 16.16
CA ALA A 91 5.24 22.78 16.97
C ALA A 91 4.86 23.07 18.43
N GLY A 92 3.76 23.78 18.68
CA GLY A 92 3.29 24.11 20.02
C GLY A 92 2.87 22.89 20.84
N GLY A 93 2.32 21.85 20.20
CA GLY A 93 1.91 20.60 20.84
C GLY A 93 3.03 19.56 21.00
N ALA A 94 4.13 19.72 20.28
CA ALA A 94 5.17 18.69 20.11
C ALA A 94 5.76 18.14 21.41
N ALA A 95 6.15 19.03 22.34
CA ALA A 95 6.79 18.62 23.59
C ALA A 95 5.83 17.85 24.51
N GLY A 96 4.54 18.25 24.55
CA GLY A 96 3.52 17.57 25.32
C GLY A 96 3.23 16.17 24.77
N GLU A 97 3.07 16.08 23.46
CA GLU A 97 2.81 14.81 22.78
C GLU A 97 4.01 13.87 22.88
N LEU A 98 5.22 14.36 22.67
CA LEU A 98 6.43 13.55 22.79
C LEU A 98 6.58 12.95 24.20
N ARG A 99 6.33 13.75 25.26
CA ARG A 99 6.34 13.27 26.65
C ARG A 99 5.30 12.19 26.88
N ARG A 100 4.07 12.39 26.36
CA ARG A 100 2.99 11.41 26.47
C ARG A 100 3.32 10.09 25.75
N LEU A 101 3.80 10.16 24.50
CA LEU A 101 4.19 8.96 23.74
C LEU A 101 5.40 8.25 24.35
N HIS A 102 6.36 8.99 24.88
CA HIS A 102 7.48 8.42 25.65
C HIS A 102 6.97 7.63 26.86
N ALA A 103 6.00 8.18 27.62
CA ALA A 103 5.38 7.45 28.73
C ALA A 103 4.63 6.19 28.26
N VAL A 104 3.93 6.25 27.09
CA VAL A 104 3.28 5.08 26.49
C VAL A 104 4.30 4.01 26.12
N VAL A 105 5.43 4.38 25.51
CA VAL A 105 6.53 3.44 25.19
C VAL A 105 7.05 2.78 26.47
N GLY A 106 7.32 3.56 27.52
CA GLY A 106 7.78 3.03 28.81
C GLY A 106 6.75 2.10 29.46
N ALA A 107 5.48 2.51 29.55
CA ALA A 107 4.41 1.71 30.16
C ALA A 107 4.09 0.43 29.36
N SER A 108 4.34 0.44 28.05
CA SER A 108 4.16 -0.76 27.22
C SER A 108 5.21 -1.85 27.49
N GLY A 109 6.35 -1.51 28.09
CA GLY A 109 7.49 -2.42 28.22
C GLY A 109 8.02 -2.90 26.87
N ALA A 110 7.88 -2.08 25.82
CA ALA A 110 8.28 -2.44 24.47
C ALA A 110 9.80 -2.67 24.35
N ASP A 111 10.18 -3.76 23.71
CA ASP A 111 11.54 -4.06 23.26
C ASP A 111 11.82 -3.48 21.87
N LEU A 112 10.77 -3.18 21.08
CA LEU A 112 10.81 -2.55 19.77
C LEU A 112 9.58 -1.67 19.58
N VAL A 113 9.76 -0.50 18.94
CA VAL A 113 8.67 0.33 18.42
C VAL A 113 8.63 0.20 16.89
N LEU A 114 7.52 -0.27 16.34
CA LEU A 114 7.26 -0.31 14.90
C LEU A 114 6.29 0.82 14.53
N VAL A 115 6.71 1.70 13.62
CA VAL A 115 5.90 2.84 13.14
C VAL A 115 5.52 2.56 11.69
N ASN A 116 4.22 2.36 11.44
CA ASN A 116 3.74 1.90 10.13
C ASN A 116 3.31 3.07 9.25
N THR A 117 4.21 3.98 8.92
CA THR A 117 4.17 5.07 7.94
C THR A 117 5.03 6.26 8.38
N VAL A 118 5.29 7.21 7.47
CA VAL A 118 6.01 8.47 7.76
C VAL A 118 5.14 9.54 8.43
N THR A 119 3.82 9.35 8.45
CA THR A 119 2.86 10.39 8.88
C THR A 119 2.73 10.56 10.39
N MET A 120 3.49 9.81 11.18
CA MET A 120 3.46 9.84 12.65
C MET A 120 4.81 10.27 13.23
N PRO A 121 5.18 11.58 13.13
CA PRO A 121 6.55 12.05 13.37
C PRO A 121 7.05 11.88 14.81
N TRP A 122 6.16 11.87 15.78
CA TRP A 122 6.55 11.83 17.20
C TRP A 122 6.89 10.42 17.71
N TRP A 123 6.38 9.36 17.07
CA TRP A 123 6.63 7.99 17.48
C TRP A 123 8.10 7.55 17.34
N PRO A 124 8.81 7.83 16.22
CA PRO A 124 10.24 7.52 16.14
C PRO A 124 11.06 8.24 17.21
N LEU A 125 10.73 9.49 17.50
CA LEU A 125 11.41 10.29 18.51
C LEU A 125 11.13 9.77 19.92
N ALA A 126 9.88 9.37 20.21
CA ALA A 126 9.51 8.79 21.51
C ALA A 126 10.23 7.46 21.79
N GLY A 127 10.28 6.56 20.80
CA GLY A 127 11.03 5.31 20.91
C GLY A 127 12.52 5.55 21.14
N ARG A 128 13.12 6.48 20.38
CA ARG A 128 14.53 6.86 20.53
C ARG A 128 14.84 7.45 21.90
N ALA A 129 13.96 8.33 22.43
CA ALA A 129 14.08 8.90 23.76
C ALA A 129 14.00 7.82 24.86
N GLY A 130 13.14 6.80 24.66
CA GLY A 130 13.02 5.62 25.52
C GLY A 130 14.17 4.61 25.38
N ARG A 131 15.14 4.87 24.50
CA ARG A 131 16.24 3.94 24.17
C ARG A 131 15.76 2.58 23.65
N VAL A 132 14.55 2.54 23.09
CA VAL A 132 13.98 1.38 22.45
C VAL A 132 14.31 1.43 20.95
N PRO A 133 14.76 0.34 20.31
CA PRO A 133 14.94 0.27 18.87
C PRO A 133 13.65 0.67 18.14
N VAL A 134 13.80 1.41 17.03
CA VAL A 134 12.67 1.89 16.23
C VAL A 134 12.80 1.36 14.80
N LEU A 135 11.77 0.65 14.35
CA LEU A 135 11.58 0.26 12.96
C LEU A 135 10.49 1.16 12.35
N VAL A 136 10.76 1.79 11.22
CA VAL A 136 9.74 2.52 10.46
C VAL A 136 9.47 1.80 9.16
N HIS A 137 8.19 1.51 8.88
CA HIS A 137 7.77 0.93 7.62
C HIS A 137 7.12 2.01 6.75
N VAL A 138 7.77 2.35 5.63
CA VAL A 138 7.37 3.43 4.72
C VAL A 138 6.60 2.84 3.55
N HIS A 139 5.37 3.31 3.36
CA HIS A 139 4.46 2.90 2.30
C HIS A 139 4.26 3.98 1.22
N GLU A 140 4.88 5.13 1.40
CA GLU A 140 4.75 6.30 0.55
C GLU A 140 5.93 6.42 -0.42
N ALA A 141 5.67 6.99 -1.59
CA ALA A 141 6.69 7.34 -2.60
C ALA A 141 6.43 8.77 -3.11
N GLU A 142 6.19 9.71 -2.18
CA GLU A 142 5.91 11.10 -2.53
C GLU A 142 7.18 11.77 -3.07
N ASP A 143 7.14 12.18 -4.34
CA ASP A 143 8.24 12.82 -5.06
C ASP A 143 7.85 14.16 -5.71
N THR A 144 6.55 14.51 -5.69
CA THR A 144 6.00 15.71 -6.34
C THR A 144 6.13 16.98 -5.50
N GLN A 145 6.37 16.88 -4.19
CA GLN A 145 6.52 18.02 -3.31
C GLN A 145 7.95 18.57 -3.33
N ALA A 146 8.09 19.85 -2.97
CA ALA A 146 9.42 20.47 -2.85
C ALA A 146 10.34 19.68 -1.91
N LEU A 147 11.59 19.49 -2.29
CA LEU A 147 12.57 18.67 -1.58
C LEU A 147 12.74 19.10 -0.11
N VAL A 148 12.75 20.41 0.15
CA VAL A 148 12.88 20.96 1.52
C VAL A 148 11.70 20.52 2.41
N LEU A 149 10.48 20.56 1.88
CA LEU A 149 9.31 20.10 2.61
C LEU A 149 9.39 18.58 2.88
N ARG A 150 9.74 17.80 1.88
CA ARG A 150 9.95 16.35 2.02
C ARG A 150 11.04 16.03 3.04
N ALA A 151 12.16 16.76 3.01
CA ALA A 151 13.25 16.62 3.98
C ALA A 151 12.76 16.91 5.40
N GLY A 152 12.00 17.98 5.60
CA GLY A 152 11.40 18.31 6.91
C GLY A 152 10.42 17.25 7.41
N LEU A 153 9.51 16.78 6.56
CA LEU A 153 8.52 15.77 6.92
C LEU A 153 9.15 14.41 7.26
N ASN A 154 10.27 14.07 6.61
CA ASN A 154 10.98 12.81 6.85
C ASN A 154 12.11 12.93 7.91
N ALA A 155 12.40 14.14 8.43
CA ALA A 155 13.44 14.32 9.45
C ALA A 155 13.25 13.46 10.72
N PRO A 156 12.03 13.22 11.24
CA PRO A 156 11.83 12.35 12.39
C PRO A 156 12.31 10.90 12.18
N LEU A 157 12.40 10.43 10.94
CA LEU A 157 12.89 9.09 10.61
C LEU A 157 14.39 8.94 10.89
N LEU A 158 15.14 10.03 11.05
CA LEU A 158 16.54 9.99 11.48
C LEU A 158 16.70 9.37 12.89
N ALA A 159 15.63 9.35 13.68
CA ALA A 159 15.58 8.65 14.96
C ALA A 159 15.40 7.13 14.83
N ALA A 160 15.01 6.63 13.65
CA ALA A 160 14.82 5.20 13.42
C ALA A 160 16.14 4.42 13.47
N THR A 161 16.10 3.22 14.06
CA THR A 161 17.20 2.26 14.02
C THR A 161 17.30 1.60 12.66
N ARG A 162 16.13 1.26 12.08
CA ARG A 162 15.99 0.68 10.75
C ARG A 162 14.75 1.27 10.06
N VAL A 163 14.82 1.37 8.74
CA VAL A 163 13.69 1.74 7.89
C VAL A 163 13.46 0.63 6.87
N VAL A 164 12.21 0.25 6.69
CA VAL A 164 11.76 -0.63 5.60
C VAL A 164 10.93 0.21 4.64
N THR A 165 11.12 0.03 3.35
CA THR A 165 10.27 0.61 2.30
C THR A 165 9.65 -0.51 1.48
N ASN A 166 8.42 -0.33 1.02
CA ASN A 166 7.69 -1.34 0.27
C ASN A 166 8.12 -1.49 -1.20
N SER A 167 9.01 -0.61 -1.68
CA SER A 167 9.55 -0.63 -3.05
C SER A 167 10.88 0.11 -3.14
N TYR A 168 11.64 -0.14 -4.21
CA TYR A 168 12.81 0.68 -4.54
C TYR A 168 12.41 2.12 -4.89
N ALA A 169 11.23 2.34 -5.47
CA ALA A 169 10.69 3.67 -5.73
C ALA A 169 10.48 4.45 -4.43
N SER A 170 9.84 3.85 -3.43
CA SER A 170 9.69 4.45 -2.09
C SER A 170 11.05 4.72 -1.44
N ARG A 171 12.01 3.78 -1.59
CA ARG A 171 13.37 3.97 -1.10
C ARG A 171 14.06 5.15 -1.80
N ARG A 172 13.99 5.26 -3.13
CA ARG A 172 14.57 6.39 -3.88
C ARG A 172 13.97 7.72 -3.43
N ALA A 173 12.63 7.79 -3.30
CA ALA A 173 11.92 8.98 -2.86
C ALA A 173 12.32 9.40 -1.43
N LEU A 174 12.45 8.44 -0.51
CA LEU A 174 12.90 8.68 0.86
C LEU A 174 14.35 9.16 0.90
N LEU A 175 15.27 8.47 0.23
CA LEU A 175 16.70 8.79 0.26
C LEU A 175 17.05 10.10 -0.47
N ALA A 176 16.25 10.50 -1.46
CA ALA A 176 16.37 11.83 -2.06
C ALA A 176 16.08 12.94 -1.03
N ALA A 177 15.15 12.69 -0.10
CA ALA A 177 14.80 13.64 0.97
C ALA A 177 15.72 13.51 2.21
N GLN A 178 16.18 12.29 2.53
CA GLN A 178 16.99 11.98 3.72
C GLN A 178 18.14 11.01 3.39
N PRO A 179 19.21 11.47 2.74
CA PRO A 179 20.33 10.60 2.35
C PRO A 179 21.01 9.86 3.51
N LEU A 180 20.98 10.43 4.72
CA LEU A 180 21.57 9.84 5.94
C LEU A 180 20.91 8.52 6.34
N LEU A 181 19.75 8.18 5.78
CA LEU A 181 19.07 6.91 6.03
C LEU A 181 19.58 5.76 5.14
N ALA A 182 20.47 6.01 4.16
CA ALA A 182 20.86 5.00 3.16
C ALA A 182 21.37 3.69 3.78
N GLY A 183 22.25 3.74 4.79
CA GLY A 183 22.79 2.56 5.48
C GLY A 183 21.80 1.85 6.41
N ARG A 184 20.62 2.42 6.65
CA ARG A 184 19.59 1.90 7.56
C ARG A 184 18.29 1.54 6.85
N THR A 185 18.20 1.75 5.52
CA THR A 185 17.00 1.51 4.72
C THR A 185 17.16 0.28 3.85
N GLN A 186 16.20 -0.64 3.96
CA GLN A 186 16.08 -1.82 3.10
C GLN A 186 14.70 -1.87 2.45
N VAL A 187 14.61 -2.56 1.30
CA VAL A 187 13.34 -2.81 0.62
C VAL A 187 12.78 -4.16 1.06
N VAL A 188 11.51 -4.17 1.42
CA VAL A 188 10.71 -5.37 1.63
C VAL A 188 9.41 -5.18 0.87
N HIS A 189 9.29 -5.82 -0.28
CA HIS A 189 8.07 -5.75 -1.08
C HIS A 189 6.87 -6.27 -0.31
N ASN A 190 5.70 -5.68 -0.53
CA ASN A 190 4.47 -6.16 0.11
C ASN A 190 4.20 -7.62 -0.25
N GLY A 191 3.71 -8.39 0.73
CA GLY A 191 3.09 -9.68 0.51
C GLY A 191 1.62 -9.50 0.21
N VAL A 192 1.20 -9.89 -0.98
CA VAL A 192 -0.20 -9.78 -1.40
C VAL A 192 -0.82 -11.18 -1.37
N PRO A 193 -1.95 -11.35 -0.65
CA PRO A 193 -2.63 -12.66 -0.63
C PRO A 193 -2.99 -13.12 -2.03
N ALA A 194 -2.82 -14.40 -2.30
CA ALA A 194 -3.41 -15.07 -3.45
C ALA A 194 -4.89 -15.41 -3.17
N PRO A 195 -5.70 -15.72 -4.19
CA PRO A 195 -7.06 -16.18 -3.98
C PRO A 195 -7.07 -17.46 -3.14
N PRO A 196 -8.06 -17.64 -2.24
CA PRO A 196 -8.12 -18.80 -1.33
C PRO A 196 -8.37 -20.12 -2.05
N ALA A 197 -8.86 -20.06 -3.27
CA ALA A 197 -9.04 -21.19 -4.18
C ALA A 197 -8.69 -20.75 -5.60
N PRO A 198 -8.30 -21.69 -6.49
CA PRO A 198 -8.04 -21.37 -7.89
C PRO A 198 -9.28 -20.68 -8.52
N LEU A 199 -9.05 -19.55 -9.18
CA LEU A 199 -10.08 -18.87 -9.95
C LEU A 199 -10.31 -19.58 -11.29
N ALA A 200 -11.47 -19.32 -11.90
CA ALA A 200 -11.75 -19.81 -13.23
C ALA A 200 -10.66 -19.36 -14.24
N PRO A 201 -10.25 -20.23 -15.17
CA PRO A 201 -9.31 -19.84 -16.22
C PRO A 201 -9.78 -18.62 -17.01
N LEU A 202 -8.82 -17.92 -17.61
CA LEU A 202 -9.14 -16.79 -18.49
C LEU A 202 -10.16 -17.23 -19.57
N ARG A 203 -11.24 -16.49 -19.67
CA ARG A 203 -12.33 -16.78 -20.62
C ARG A 203 -11.83 -16.75 -22.07
N ARG A 204 -12.21 -17.74 -22.85
CA ARG A 204 -12.05 -17.69 -24.30
C ARG A 204 -13.18 -16.82 -24.88
N ARG A 205 -12.83 -15.66 -25.40
CA ARG A 205 -13.78 -14.75 -26.03
C ARG A 205 -14.17 -15.28 -27.42
N ALA A 206 -15.49 -15.32 -27.68
CA ALA A 206 -15.99 -15.53 -29.04
C ALA A 206 -15.94 -14.21 -29.84
N PRO A 207 -15.89 -14.29 -31.20
CA PRO A 207 -16.06 -13.09 -32.03
C PRO A 207 -17.35 -12.35 -31.67
N GLY A 208 -17.23 -11.04 -31.39
CA GLY A 208 -18.36 -10.19 -30.97
C GLY A 208 -18.60 -10.12 -29.46
N ASP A 209 -17.95 -10.99 -28.65
CA ASP A 209 -18.04 -10.86 -27.19
C ASP A 209 -17.37 -9.56 -26.71
N PRO A 210 -17.99 -8.84 -25.76
CA PRO A 210 -17.36 -7.64 -25.21
C PRO A 210 -16.09 -8.00 -24.43
N LEU A 211 -15.06 -7.16 -24.57
CA LEU A 211 -13.88 -7.18 -23.72
C LEU A 211 -14.26 -6.63 -22.35
N ARG A 212 -14.16 -7.46 -21.31
CA ARG A 212 -14.49 -7.09 -19.94
C ARG A 212 -13.23 -6.54 -19.24
N LEU A 213 -13.25 -5.26 -18.97
CA LEU A 213 -12.17 -4.58 -18.25
C LEU A 213 -12.51 -4.44 -16.77
N ALA A 214 -11.53 -4.52 -15.90
CA ALA A 214 -11.67 -4.24 -14.48
C ALA A 214 -10.66 -3.20 -14.02
N LEU A 215 -11.10 -2.31 -13.14
CA LEU A 215 -10.27 -1.41 -12.37
C LEU A 215 -10.64 -1.59 -10.90
N VAL A 216 -9.66 -1.94 -10.09
CA VAL A 216 -9.83 -2.12 -8.64
C VAL A 216 -8.98 -1.08 -7.91
N GLY A 217 -9.58 -0.36 -7.00
CA GLY A 217 -8.87 0.60 -6.17
C GLY A 217 -9.73 1.78 -5.76
N ARG A 218 -9.21 2.54 -4.82
CA ARG A 218 -9.88 3.75 -4.33
C ARG A 218 -10.13 4.74 -5.45
N LEU A 219 -11.32 5.33 -5.50
CA LEU A 219 -11.62 6.40 -6.43
C LEU A 219 -10.92 7.69 -5.98
N SER A 220 -9.81 7.98 -6.60
CA SER A 220 -9.03 9.19 -6.38
C SER A 220 -8.24 9.55 -7.63
N PRO A 221 -7.90 10.82 -7.87
CA PRO A 221 -7.11 11.23 -9.04
C PRO A 221 -5.79 10.46 -9.19
N ARG A 222 -5.18 10.04 -8.06
CA ARG A 222 -3.95 9.23 -8.07
C ARG A 222 -4.10 7.89 -8.77
N LYS A 223 -5.30 7.27 -8.73
CA LYS A 223 -5.57 5.95 -9.30
C LYS A 223 -5.94 5.99 -10.79
N GLY A 224 -6.18 7.19 -11.36
CA GLY A 224 -6.36 7.36 -12.79
C GLY A 224 -7.64 6.74 -13.36
N THR A 225 -8.71 6.64 -12.57
CA THR A 225 -9.99 6.11 -13.06
C THR A 225 -10.54 6.94 -14.23
N ASP A 226 -10.31 8.24 -14.22
CA ASP A 226 -10.61 9.15 -15.33
C ASP A 226 -9.84 8.78 -16.61
N VAL A 227 -8.55 8.42 -16.49
CA VAL A 227 -7.73 7.94 -17.62
C VAL A 227 -8.29 6.61 -18.17
N ALA A 228 -8.76 5.72 -17.29
CA ALA A 228 -9.38 4.47 -17.69
C ALA A 228 -10.68 4.70 -18.47
N LEU A 229 -11.51 5.67 -18.07
CA LEU A 229 -12.74 6.02 -18.78
C LEU A 229 -12.43 6.58 -20.18
N GLU A 230 -11.42 7.45 -20.31
CA GLU A 230 -11.01 7.98 -21.61
C GLU A 230 -10.40 6.90 -22.51
N ALA A 231 -9.64 5.97 -21.95
CA ALA A 231 -9.12 4.82 -22.69
C ALA A 231 -10.24 3.89 -23.17
N LEU A 232 -11.24 3.63 -22.34
CA LEU A 232 -12.43 2.85 -22.73
C LEU A 232 -13.18 3.54 -23.89
N ALA A 233 -13.40 4.85 -23.81
CA ALA A 233 -14.06 5.61 -24.87
C ALA A 233 -13.32 5.49 -26.21
N ARG A 234 -11.98 5.60 -26.18
CA ARG A 234 -11.12 5.44 -27.35
C ARG A 234 -11.17 4.02 -27.91
N LEU A 235 -11.08 3.02 -27.03
CA LEU A 235 -11.14 1.61 -27.44
C LEU A 235 -12.47 1.29 -28.14
N ARG A 236 -13.59 1.80 -27.60
CA ARG A 236 -14.91 1.68 -28.24
C ARG A 236 -14.99 2.44 -29.56
N GLY A 237 -14.37 3.62 -29.63
CA GLY A 237 -14.26 4.41 -30.87
C GLY A 237 -13.44 3.69 -31.97
N LEU A 238 -12.53 2.79 -31.62
CA LEU A 238 -11.82 1.89 -32.52
C LEU A 238 -12.66 0.68 -32.97
N GLY A 239 -13.91 0.55 -32.49
CA GLY A 239 -14.82 -0.53 -32.88
C GLY A 239 -14.87 -1.72 -31.93
N TYR A 240 -14.07 -1.73 -30.85
CA TYR A 240 -14.12 -2.82 -29.87
C TYR A 240 -15.38 -2.73 -29.01
N GLN A 241 -16.09 -3.83 -28.89
CA GLN A 241 -17.10 -3.99 -27.84
C GLN A 241 -16.37 -4.14 -26.51
N ALA A 242 -16.46 -3.15 -25.61
CA ALA A 242 -15.75 -3.17 -24.33
C ALA A 242 -16.62 -2.60 -23.21
N THR A 243 -16.49 -3.19 -22.02
CA THR A 243 -17.13 -2.74 -20.77
C THR A 243 -16.10 -2.62 -19.65
N LEU A 244 -16.37 -1.78 -18.64
CA LEU A 244 -15.50 -1.55 -17.51
C LEU A 244 -16.25 -1.70 -16.19
N ALA A 245 -15.80 -2.61 -15.35
CA ALA A 245 -16.18 -2.71 -13.95
C ALA A 245 -15.18 -1.90 -13.09
N VAL A 246 -15.69 -0.94 -12.32
CA VAL A 246 -14.92 -0.10 -11.40
C VAL A 246 -15.27 -0.49 -9.97
N ALA A 247 -14.36 -1.18 -9.29
CA ALA A 247 -14.49 -1.63 -7.91
C ALA A 247 -13.69 -0.73 -6.96
N GLY A 248 -14.37 0.09 -6.21
CA GLY A 248 -13.77 1.00 -5.24
C GLY A 248 -14.72 2.11 -4.82
N SER A 249 -14.39 2.78 -3.74
CA SER A 249 -15.11 3.94 -3.21
C SER A 249 -14.18 5.13 -3.02
N VAL A 250 -14.76 6.31 -2.83
CA VAL A 250 -14.04 7.53 -2.49
C VAL A 250 -13.72 7.59 -1.00
N PHE A 251 -12.72 8.39 -0.64
CA PHE A 251 -12.57 8.92 0.71
C PHE A 251 -13.48 10.13 0.94
N PRO A 252 -13.85 10.39 2.20
CA PRO A 252 -14.47 11.66 2.56
C PRO A 252 -13.65 12.85 2.02
N GLY A 253 -14.35 13.75 1.28
CA GLY A 253 -13.75 14.89 0.60
C GLY A 253 -13.35 14.65 -0.86
N TYR A 254 -13.56 13.44 -1.40
CA TYR A 254 -13.34 13.12 -2.82
C TYR A 254 -14.65 12.80 -3.57
N GLU A 255 -15.81 13.09 -2.99
CA GLU A 255 -17.13 12.88 -3.58
C GLU A 255 -17.29 13.62 -4.91
N TRP A 256 -16.65 14.77 -5.05
CA TRP A 256 -16.57 15.54 -6.29
C TRP A 256 -15.94 14.72 -7.43
N TYR A 257 -14.90 13.94 -7.15
CA TYR A 257 -14.23 13.12 -8.16
C TYR A 257 -15.11 11.96 -8.61
N GLU A 258 -15.82 11.29 -7.70
CA GLU A 258 -16.79 10.27 -8.07
C GLU A 258 -17.93 10.84 -8.93
N ALA A 259 -18.42 12.03 -8.59
CA ALA A 259 -19.46 12.71 -9.39
C ALA A 259 -18.97 13.01 -10.82
N GLU A 260 -17.73 13.49 -10.99
CA GLU A 260 -17.12 13.71 -12.31
C GLU A 260 -16.97 12.40 -13.09
N LEU A 261 -16.52 11.32 -12.46
CA LEU A 261 -16.40 10.01 -13.10
C LEU A 261 -17.77 9.49 -13.59
N ARG A 262 -18.81 9.60 -12.76
CA ARG A 262 -20.17 9.18 -13.09
C ARG A 262 -20.75 10.04 -14.23
N GLN A 263 -20.51 11.36 -14.19
CA GLN A 263 -20.90 12.26 -15.27
C GLN A 263 -20.21 11.90 -16.58
N ARG A 264 -18.91 11.58 -16.54
CA ARG A 264 -18.16 11.14 -17.72
C ARG A 264 -18.70 9.81 -18.29
N ALA A 265 -18.98 8.84 -17.43
CA ALA A 265 -19.51 7.52 -17.80
C ALA A 265 -20.92 7.58 -18.40
N ALA A 266 -21.70 8.62 -18.08
CA ALA A 266 -23.05 8.82 -18.61
C ALA A 266 -23.08 9.40 -20.04
N ARG A 267 -21.95 9.85 -20.60
CA ARG A 267 -21.90 10.39 -21.98
C ARG A 267 -22.18 9.29 -23.00
N PRO A 268 -22.73 9.65 -24.21
CA PRO A 268 -23.19 8.69 -25.22
C PRO A 268 -22.16 7.63 -25.62
N ASP A 269 -20.86 7.97 -25.65
CA ASP A 269 -19.77 7.10 -26.04
C ASP A 269 -19.47 6.00 -24.97
N LEU A 270 -19.88 6.22 -23.71
CA LEU A 270 -19.70 5.30 -22.60
C LEU A 270 -21.01 4.80 -21.97
N ALA A 271 -22.14 5.34 -22.37
CA ALA A 271 -23.44 4.99 -21.77
C ALA A 271 -23.66 3.46 -21.78
N GLY A 272 -23.96 2.89 -20.61
CA GLY A 272 -24.15 1.45 -20.43
C GLY A 272 -22.87 0.60 -20.45
N ALA A 273 -21.69 1.19 -20.66
CA ALA A 273 -20.42 0.46 -20.74
C ALA A 273 -19.62 0.47 -19.41
N VAL A 274 -20.01 1.27 -18.44
CA VAL A 274 -19.29 1.41 -17.16
C VAL A 274 -20.20 1.04 -16.01
N THR A 275 -19.73 0.16 -15.13
CA THR A 275 -20.42 -0.23 -13.89
C THR A 275 -19.57 0.13 -12.68
N PHE A 276 -20.09 0.98 -11.79
CA PHE A 276 -19.47 1.29 -10.52
C PHE A 276 -20.00 0.34 -9.44
N LEU A 277 -19.13 -0.52 -8.93
CA LEU A 277 -19.48 -1.58 -7.96
C LEU A 277 -19.42 -1.12 -6.50
N GLY A 278 -18.88 0.09 -6.24
CA GLY A 278 -18.58 0.52 -4.88
C GLY A 278 -17.40 -0.25 -4.27
N TYR A 279 -17.30 -0.24 -2.95
CA TYR A 279 -16.25 -1.01 -2.25
C TYR A 279 -16.55 -2.50 -2.36
N VAL A 280 -15.59 -3.25 -2.90
CA VAL A 280 -15.67 -4.72 -3.03
C VAL A 280 -14.51 -5.37 -2.27
N HIS A 281 -14.83 -6.33 -1.42
CA HIS A 281 -13.85 -7.18 -0.77
C HIS A 281 -14.46 -8.56 -0.45
N PRO A 282 -13.77 -9.66 -0.78
CA PRO A 282 -12.51 -9.72 -1.56
C PRO A 282 -12.69 -9.28 -3.02
N THR A 283 -11.59 -8.90 -3.67
CA THR A 283 -11.60 -8.40 -5.05
C THR A 283 -11.69 -9.51 -6.11
N TRP A 284 -11.53 -10.77 -5.68
CA TRP A 284 -11.43 -11.93 -6.55
C TRP A 284 -12.58 -12.11 -7.53
N PRO A 285 -13.87 -11.93 -7.15
CA PRO A 285 -14.96 -12.05 -8.11
C PRO A 285 -14.88 -11.04 -9.26
N VAL A 286 -14.43 -9.81 -8.98
CA VAL A 286 -14.26 -8.77 -10.00
C VAL A 286 -13.09 -9.10 -10.92
N LEU A 287 -12.00 -9.59 -10.37
CA LEU A 287 -10.82 -10.00 -11.14
C LEU A 287 -11.10 -11.26 -11.97
N GLU A 288 -11.86 -12.21 -11.43
CA GLU A 288 -12.23 -13.46 -12.13
C GLU A 288 -13.04 -13.19 -13.40
N GLU A 289 -13.95 -12.24 -13.34
CA GLU A 289 -14.80 -11.84 -14.48
C GLU A 289 -14.07 -11.00 -15.55
N ALA A 290 -12.90 -10.48 -15.21
CA ALA A 290 -12.15 -9.60 -16.12
C ALA A 290 -11.38 -10.38 -17.19
N ASP A 291 -11.40 -9.87 -18.43
CA ASP A 291 -10.48 -10.29 -19.49
C ASP A 291 -9.15 -9.54 -19.39
N VAL A 292 -9.17 -8.27 -18.94
CA VAL A 292 -7.98 -7.44 -18.71
C VAL A 292 -8.19 -6.55 -17.48
N VAL A 293 -7.17 -6.43 -16.66
CA VAL A 293 -7.16 -5.50 -15.50
C VAL A 293 -6.36 -4.24 -15.86
N MET A 294 -6.88 -3.07 -15.50
CA MET A 294 -6.21 -1.80 -15.68
C MET A 294 -5.74 -1.22 -14.35
N VAL A 295 -4.49 -0.75 -14.30
CA VAL A 295 -3.92 -0.01 -13.17
C VAL A 295 -3.30 1.29 -13.67
N PRO A 296 -4.12 2.28 -14.10
CA PRO A 296 -3.67 3.50 -14.76
C PRO A 296 -3.25 4.57 -13.75
N SER A 297 -2.61 4.19 -12.67
CA SER A 297 -2.24 5.08 -11.57
C SER A 297 -1.26 6.16 -12.01
N ARG A 298 -1.43 7.39 -11.50
CA ARG A 298 -0.46 8.50 -11.61
C ARG A 298 0.66 8.37 -10.60
N VAL A 299 0.32 7.82 -9.42
CA VAL A 299 1.26 7.58 -8.32
C VAL A 299 0.92 6.24 -7.68
N GLU A 300 1.88 5.33 -7.62
CA GLU A 300 1.69 4.00 -7.05
C GLU A 300 2.98 3.54 -6.35
N PRO A 301 3.08 3.69 -5.02
CA PRO A 301 4.29 3.32 -4.29
C PRO A 301 4.72 1.86 -4.47
N PHE A 302 3.76 0.93 -4.57
CA PHE A 302 4.04 -0.48 -4.82
C PHE A 302 3.15 -1.04 -5.93
N GLY A 303 1.83 -1.19 -5.69
CA GLY A 303 0.89 -1.71 -6.68
C GLY A 303 0.22 -3.03 -6.28
N ASN A 304 -0.35 -3.10 -5.08
CA ASN A 304 -1.04 -4.30 -4.59
C ASN A 304 -2.09 -4.81 -5.58
N THR A 305 -2.87 -3.92 -6.21
CA THR A 305 -3.88 -4.31 -7.21
C THR A 305 -3.27 -4.96 -8.44
N ALA A 306 -2.07 -4.51 -8.88
CA ALA A 306 -1.37 -5.17 -9.97
C ALA A 306 -0.98 -6.60 -9.57
N VAL A 307 -0.47 -6.79 -8.35
CA VAL A 307 -0.14 -8.14 -7.83
C VAL A 307 -1.39 -8.99 -7.65
N GLU A 308 -2.52 -8.44 -7.21
CA GLU A 308 -3.81 -9.15 -7.15
C GLU A 308 -4.24 -9.64 -8.55
N ALA A 309 -4.13 -8.78 -9.58
CA ALA A 309 -4.40 -9.17 -10.97
C ALA A 309 -3.47 -10.29 -11.46
N MET A 310 -2.18 -10.23 -11.09
CA MET A 310 -1.19 -11.27 -11.40
C MET A 310 -1.56 -12.58 -10.71
N HIS A 311 -1.91 -12.57 -9.43
CA HIS A 311 -2.37 -13.78 -8.72
C HIS A 311 -3.69 -14.34 -9.30
N ALA A 312 -4.54 -13.49 -9.84
CA ALA A 312 -5.75 -13.91 -10.54
C ALA A 312 -5.49 -14.46 -11.95
N ALA A 313 -4.23 -14.49 -12.38
CA ALA A 313 -3.84 -14.84 -13.76
C ALA A 313 -4.67 -14.06 -14.80
N ARG A 314 -4.78 -12.75 -14.60
CA ARG A 314 -5.45 -11.85 -15.56
C ARG A 314 -4.43 -10.98 -16.27
N PRO A 315 -4.54 -10.82 -17.60
CA PRO A 315 -3.74 -9.86 -18.36
C PRO A 315 -3.85 -8.47 -17.74
N LEU A 316 -2.72 -7.75 -17.67
CA LEU A 316 -2.61 -6.50 -16.94
C LEU A 316 -2.02 -5.42 -17.82
N VAL A 317 -2.66 -4.23 -17.83
CA VAL A 317 -2.07 -2.99 -18.34
C VAL A 317 -1.94 -2.01 -17.20
N ALA A 318 -0.73 -1.53 -16.93
CA ALA A 318 -0.44 -0.61 -15.84
C ALA A 318 0.32 0.63 -16.33
N SER A 319 0.23 1.73 -15.59
CA SER A 319 1.06 2.90 -15.82
C SER A 319 2.52 2.59 -15.47
N ARG A 320 3.45 3.12 -16.28
CA ARG A 320 4.91 3.07 -16.03
C ARG A 320 5.29 4.09 -14.96
N VAL A 321 4.96 3.79 -13.71
CA VAL A 321 5.23 4.66 -12.56
C VAL A 321 5.72 3.86 -11.36
N GLN A 322 6.72 4.39 -10.69
CA GLN A 322 7.17 4.00 -9.35
C GLN A 322 7.21 2.46 -9.12
N GLY A 323 6.44 1.96 -8.14
CA GLY A 323 6.40 0.53 -7.78
C GLY A 323 5.80 -0.36 -8.87
N LEU A 324 4.97 0.17 -9.78
CA LEU A 324 4.44 -0.65 -10.89
C LEU A 324 5.54 -1.12 -11.85
N GLU A 325 6.62 -0.35 -12.03
CA GLU A 325 7.79 -0.76 -12.82
C GLU A 325 8.59 -1.90 -12.15
N GLU A 326 8.42 -2.08 -10.84
CA GLU A 326 9.03 -3.18 -10.09
C GLU A 326 8.17 -4.43 -10.09
N VAL A 327 6.84 -4.25 -10.07
CA VAL A 327 5.85 -5.33 -10.06
C VAL A 327 5.72 -5.94 -11.45
N VAL A 328 5.51 -5.11 -12.49
CA VAL A 328 5.26 -5.55 -13.85
C VAL A 328 6.54 -5.49 -14.67
N THR A 329 6.90 -6.60 -15.31
CA THR A 329 7.93 -6.63 -16.36
C THR A 329 7.24 -6.43 -17.70
N ASP A 330 7.49 -5.26 -18.31
CA ASP A 330 6.84 -4.88 -19.57
C ASP A 330 7.00 -5.96 -20.65
N ARG A 331 5.88 -6.30 -21.31
CA ARG A 331 5.75 -7.31 -22.36
C ARG A 331 6.13 -8.76 -21.96
N ALA A 332 6.40 -9.00 -20.68
CA ALA A 332 6.69 -10.33 -20.13
C ALA A 332 5.63 -10.77 -19.11
N THR A 333 5.17 -9.87 -18.23
CA THR A 333 4.16 -10.16 -17.21
C THR A 333 2.97 -9.19 -17.24
N GLY A 334 2.88 -8.35 -18.25
CA GLY A 334 1.87 -7.33 -18.47
C GLY A 334 2.40 -6.25 -19.39
N LEU A 335 1.62 -5.20 -19.60
CA LEU A 335 2.02 -4.06 -20.41
C LEU A 335 2.15 -2.81 -19.54
N LEU A 336 3.22 -2.04 -19.78
CA LEU A 336 3.45 -0.76 -19.14
C LEU A 336 3.28 0.38 -20.16
N VAL A 337 2.37 1.30 -19.87
CA VAL A 337 2.10 2.50 -20.69
C VAL A 337 2.48 3.78 -19.96
N ALA A 338 2.70 4.87 -20.69
CA ALA A 338 2.94 6.17 -20.06
C ALA A 338 1.75 6.55 -19.15
N PRO A 339 2.00 7.12 -17.96
CA PRO A 339 0.93 7.61 -17.10
C PRO A 339 0.17 8.73 -17.80
N GLU A 340 -1.11 8.90 -17.47
CA GLU A 340 -1.98 9.95 -18.02
C GLU A 340 -2.14 9.91 -19.56
N ASP A 341 -1.85 8.76 -20.17
CA ASP A 341 -1.98 8.56 -21.62
C ASP A 341 -3.11 7.55 -21.95
N PRO A 342 -4.34 8.01 -22.12
CA PRO A 342 -5.47 7.15 -22.49
C PRO A 342 -5.34 6.57 -23.90
N VAL A 343 -4.52 7.17 -24.79
CA VAL A 343 -4.27 6.65 -26.14
C VAL A 343 -3.39 5.41 -26.05
N ALA A 344 -2.26 5.50 -25.34
CA ALA A 344 -1.37 4.37 -25.13
C ALA A 344 -2.08 3.24 -24.36
N LEU A 345 -2.91 3.59 -23.35
CA LEU A 345 -3.69 2.60 -22.61
C LEU A 345 -4.69 1.89 -23.52
N ALA A 346 -5.46 2.60 -24.36
CA ALA A 346 -6.38 2.01 -25.30
C ALA A 346 -5.67 1.11 -26.33
N GLY A 347 -4.51 1.54 -26.84
CA GLY A 347 -3.68 0.74 -27.75
C GLY A 347 -3.19 -0.57 -27.12
N ALA A 348 -2.74 -0.53 -25.88
CA ALA A 348 -2.34 -1.72 -25.14
C ALA A 348 -3.50 -2.69 -24.88
N LEU A 349 -4.69 -2.17 -24.57
CA LEU A 349 -5.91 -2.97 -24.42
C LEU A 349 -6.30 -3.63 -25.75
N ALA A 350 -6.23 -2.90 -26.87
CA ALA A 350 -6.49 -3.44 -28.21
C ALA A 350 -5.48 -4.55 -28.56
N GLU A 351 -4.18 -4.35 -28.29
CA GLU A 351 -3.14 -5.37 -28.54
C GLU A 351 -3.42 -6.68 -27.77
N LEU A 352 -3.83 -6.60 -26.49
CA LEU A 352 -4.22 -7.78 -25.73
C LEU A 352 -5.51 -8.43 -26.25
N ALA A 353 -6.47 -7.63 -26.72
CA ALA A 353 -7.73 -8.12 -27.28
C ALA A 353 -7.51 -8.88 -28.57
N ASP A 354 -6.59 -8.41 -29.44
CA ASP A 354 -6.28 -8.99 -30.75
C ASP A 354 -5.34 -10.22 -30.66
N ARG A 355 -4.63 -10.36 -29.54
CA ARG A 355 -3.62 -11.42 -29.32
C ARG A 355 -3.91 -12.25 -28.06
N PRO A 356 -5.07 -12.93 -27.98
CA PRO A 356 -5.54 -13.58 -26.76
C PRO A 356 -4.60 -14.68 -26.25
N ALA A 357 -3.90 -15.40 -27.12
CA ALA A 357 -2.92 -16.41 -26.70
C ALA A 357 -1.74 -15.74 -26.00
N TRP A 358 -1.20 -14.67 -26.55
CA TRP A 358 -0.12 -13.92 -25.92
C TRP A 358 -0.56 -13.24 -24.61
N ALA A 359 -1.78 -12.72 -24.57
CA ALA A 359 -2.35 -12.17 -23.34
C ALA A 359 -2.42 -13.23 -22.22
N ALA A 360 -2.79 -14.47 -22.57
CA ALA A 360 -2.78 -15.59 -21.63
C ALA A 360 -1.36 -15.96 -21.16
N ASP A 361 -0.37 -15.96 -22.06
CA ASP A 361 1.03 -16.21 -21.71
C ASP A 361 1.56 -15.14 -20.73
N LEU A 362 1.26 -13.86 -21.01
CA LEU A 362 1.61 -12.76 -20.08
C LEU A 362 0.99 -12.97 -18.70
N ALA A 363 -0.27 -13.36 -18.63
CA ALA A 363 -0.99 -13.60 -17.38
C ALA A 363 -0.42 -14.81 -16.60
N ALA A 364 -0.03 -15.89 -17.28
CA ALA A 364 0.62 -17.05 -16.67
C ALA A 364 1.98 -16.67 -16.07
N ASN A 365 2.82 -15.99 -16.85
CA ASN A 365 4.12 -15.49 -16.37
C ASN A 365 3.97 -14.52 -15.19
N ALA A 366 2.90 -13.69 -15.21
CA ALA A 366 2.59 -12.78 -14.13
C ALA A 366 2.23 -13.52 -12.83
N ALA A 367 1.40 -14.56 -12.93
CA ALA A 367 1.01 -15.38 -11.77
C ALA A 367 2.22 -16.07 -11.11
N GLU A 368 3.12 -16.63 -11.92
CA GLU A 368 4.37 -17.23 -11.44
C GLU A 368 5.24 -16.21 -10.71
N ARG A 369 5.48 -15.05 -11.34
CA ARG A 369 6.23 -13.95 -10.72
C ARG A 369 5.61 -13.47 -9.41
N ALA A 370 4.28 -13.35 -9.33
CA ALA A 370 3.59 -12.93 -8.13
C ALA A 370 3.78 -13.94 -6.98
N ALA A 371 3.66 -15.23 -7.27
CA ALA A 371 3.87 -16.30 -6.30
C ALA A 371 5.31 -16.32 -5.76
N GLU A 372 6.30 -16.10 -6.61
CA GLU A 372 7.70 -16.10 -6.23
C GLU A 372 8.11 -14.87 -5.44
N ARG A 373 7.71 -13.67 -5.90
CA ARG A 373 8.29 -12.41 -5.41
C ARG A 373 7.42 -11.63 -4.46
N PHE A 374 6.10 -11.84 -4.48
CA PHE A 374 5.14 -11.03 -3.75
C PHE A 374 4.22 -11.86 -2.85
N SER A 375 4.63 -13.08 -2.52
CA SER A 375 3.87 -13.95 -1.64
C SER A 375 3.85 -13.42 -0.20
N VAL A 376 2.72 -13.61 0.49
CA VAL A 376 2.57 -13.31 1.91
C VAL A 376 3.62 -14.05 2.76
N ALA A 377 3.92 -15.30 2.43
CA ALA A 377 4.90 -16.09 3.16
C ALA A 377 6.31 -15.47 3.10
N GLY A 378 6.75 -15.07 1.90
CA GLY A 378 8.05 -14.41 1.71
C GLY A 378 8.14 -13.07 2.45
N TYR A 379 7.07 -12.26 2.36
CA TYR A 379 6.98 -11.01 3.11
C TYR A 379 7.06 -11.24 4.62
N ARG A 380 6.24 -12.16 5.16
CA ARG A 380 6.21 -12.47 6.60
C ARG A 380 7.57 -12.92 7.10
N ALA A 381 8.23 -13.83 6.41
CA ALA A 381 9.57 -14.31 6.75
C ALA A 381 10.57 -13.15 6.81
N THR A 382 10.61 -12.30 5.78
CA THR A 382 11.52 -11.15 5.74
C THR A 382 11.24 -10.14 6.86
N MET A 383 9.97 -9.85 7.18
CA MET A 383 9.62 -8.95 8.27
C MET A 383 9.98 -9.52 9.64
N VAL A 384 9.86 -10.83 9.85
CA VAL A 384 10.33 -11.52 11.05
C VAL A 384 11.84 -11.34 11.20
N ASP A 385 12.61 -11.59 10.14
CA ASP A 385 14.07 -11.43 10.16
C ASP A 385 14.50 -10.00 10.50
N VAL A 386 13.80 -9.00 9.92
CA VAL A 386 14.07 -7.58 10.23
C VAL A 386 13.82 -7.28 11.71
N VAL A 387 12.69 -7.73 12.25
CA VAL A 387 12.28 -7.44 13.63
C VAL A 387 13.17 -8.20 14.61
N THR A 388 13.41 -9.49 14.40
CA THR A 388 14.26 -10.30 15.29
C THR A 388 15.71 -9.83 15.27
N GLY A 389 16.22 -9.42 14.11
CA GLY A 389 17.55 -8.80 14.01
C GLY A 389 17.71 -7.51 14.83
N LEU A 390 16.63 -6.74 15.01
CA LEU A 390 16.63 -5.54 15.86
C LEU A 390 16.46 -5.86 17.34
N LEU A 391 15.78 -6.94 17.66
CA LEU A 391 15.60 -7.39 19.06
C LEU A 391 16.88 -8.01 19.63
N GLY A 392 17.80 -8.47 18.79
CA GLY A 392 18.99 -9.19 19.17
C GLY A 392 18.68 -10.60 19.71
N PRO A 393 19.71 -11.39 20.01
CA PRO A 393 19.58 -12.74 20.51
C PRO A 393 18.89 -12.85 21.87
#